data_5d7a1bf51510ff270457481246c8a8cd
#
_entry.id   5d7a1bf51510ff270457481246c8a8cd
#
_cell.length_a   1.000
_cell.length_b   1.000
_cell.length_c   1.000
_cell.angle_alpha   90.00
_cell.angle_beta   90.00
_cell.angle_gamma   90.00
#
_symmetry.space_group_name_H-M   'P 1'
#
loop_
_entity.id
_entity.type
_entity.pdbx_description
1 polymer ?
#
loop_
_entity_poly.entity_id
_entity_poly.type
_entity_poly.pdbx_seq_one_letter_code
_entity_poly.pdbx_strand_id
1 'polypeptide(L)'
;MVWYQKLILIFKDKQLRNKILFVLAIFVVFRLAANIPIPGIDTENLQKFFSQSQIFGLLNLFTGGALSRLSIVMLGLGPYITATIILQLLTMIFPAFKKMYEEEGEEGRRKFNQYARMATVPLGALQGYAMLALFQHQGIIGSISPLLLLTSILTITCGAVFLMWLGELISEKGIGNGVSLLIFAGIVARTPMEIRNVVLTWDPANIPSYILFFSVALLIITGVVMVNEARRNIPVSYAKRVRGMKMYGGFSTYLPININPAGVIPIIFALSILLFPGMIANFLSGTGNQFLASFAQGVNSFLQNAWIYGVSYFALVFLFTYFYTAVTFGPKTVANNLQKMGGFIPGIRPGTPTAGFLHRILYKILFIGATFLGTIAIMPSIIQGTTGVGAFEFLIGGTALLIMVSVVLDMWRQVKAQMEMREYEKF
;
A
#
# COMPACT_ATOMS: atom_id res chain seq x y z
N MET A 1 -31.85 8.26 1.22
CA MET A 1 -31.56 7.80 2.61
C MET A 1 -30.47 8.65 3.22
N VAL A 2 -30.67 9.11 4.47
CA VAL A 2 -29.67 9.88 5.22
C VAL A 2 -28.50 8.95 5.60
N TRP A 3 -27.27 9.46 5.67
CA TRP A 3 -26.03 8.67 5.86
C TRP A 3 -26.07 7.75 7.11
N TYR A 4 -26.69 8.18 8.22
CA TYR A 4 -26.82 7.36 9.44
C TYR A 4 -27.76 6.15 9.25
N GLN A 5 -28.80 6.25 8.41
CA GLN A 5 -29.68 5.12 8.07
C GLN A 5 -28.92 4.03 7.31
N LYS A 6 -27.96 4.41 6.45
CA LYS A 6 -27.08 3.48 5.75
C LYS A 6 -26.17 2.74 6.73
N LEU A 7 -25.64 3.42 7.75
CA LEU A 7 -24.83 2.77 8.79
C LEU A 7 -25.66 1.75 9.59
N ILE A 8 -26.87 2.07 9.98
CA ILE A 8 -27.77 1.14 10.70
C ILE A 8 -28.06 -0.11 9.85
N LEU A 9 -28.29 0.07 8.53
CA LEU A 9 -28.50 -1.03 7.60
C LEU A 9 -27.29 -1.96 7.49
N ILE A 10 -26.05 -1.45 7.54
CA ILE A 10 -24.82 -2.23 7.54
C ILE A 10 -24.80 -3.22 8.71
N PHE A 11 -25.15 -2.76 9.91
CA PHE A 11 -25.18 -3.62 11.09
C PHE A 11 -26.38 -4.57 11.14
N LYS A 12 -27.48 -4.25 10.44
CA LYS A 12 -28.67 -5.07 10.36
C LYS A 12 -28.49 -6.25 9.40
N ASP A 13 -27.65 -6.12 8.38
CA ASP A 13 -27.34 -7.21 7.46
C ASP A 13 -26.36 -8.21 8.10
N LYS A 14 -26.85 -9.44 8.32
CA LYS A 14 -26.08 -10.51 8.98
C LYS A 14 -24.80 -10.87 8.24
N GLN A 15 -24.81 -10.90 6.90
CA GLN A 15 -23.62 -11.29 6.13
C GLN A 15 -22.56 -10.19 6.15
N LEU A 16 -22.97 -8.93 5.95
CA LEU A 16 -22.06 -7.79 5.97
C LEU A 16 -21.45 -7.60 7.37
N ARG A 17 -22.29 -7.71 8.41
CA ARG A 17 -21.85 -7.70 9.80
C ARG A 17 -20.82 -8.80 10.09
N ASN A 18 -21.07 -10.04 9.66
CA ASN A 18 -20.14 -11.14 9.87
C ASN A 18 -18.80 -10.91 9.19
N LYS A 19 -18.78 -10.34 7.97
CA LYS A 19 -17.55 -9.98 7.26
C LYS A 19 -16.76 -8.90 8.01
N ILE A 20 -17.45 -7.87 8.52
CA ILE A 20 -16.80 -6.81 9.31
C ILE A 20 -16.23 -7.37 10.62
N LEU A 21 -17.02 -8.18 11.34
CA LEU A 21 -16.57 -8.83 12.58
C LEU A 21 -15.37 -9.74 12.34
N PHE A 22 -15.35 -10.46 11.20
CA PHE A 22 -14.23 -11.29 10.81
C PHE A 22 -12.95 -10.46 10.59
N VAL A 23 -13.04 -9.33 9.89
CA VAL A 23 -11.90 -8.41 9.70
C VAL A 23 -11.39 -7.88 11.04
N LEU A 24 -12.30 -7.46 11.92
CA LEU A 24 -11.95 -6.98 13.26
C LEU A 24 -11.27 -8.09 14.11
N ALA A 25 -11.76 -9.33 14.03
CA ALA A 25 -11.14 -10.47 14.69
C ALA A 25 -9.69 -10.70 14.20
N ILE A 26 -9.47 -10.62 12.88
CA ILE A 26 -8.11 -10.72 12.33
C ILE A 26 -7.22 -9.54 12.80
N PHE A 27 -7.75 -8.33 12.93
CA PHE A 27 -6.98 -7.21 13.49
C PHE A 27 -6.54 -7.47 14.93
N VAL A 28 -7.39 -8.11 15.75
CA VAL A 28 -7.02 -8.52 17.10
C VAL A 28 -5.89 -9.55 17.08
N VAL A 29 -6.00 -10.58 16.21
CA VAL A 29 -4.95 -11.60 16.04
C VAL A 29 -3.63 -10.97 15.59
N PHE A 30 -3.68 -10.07 14.60
CA PHE A 30 -2.51 -9.31 14.14
C PHE A 30 -1.89 -8.51 15.29
N ARG A 31 -2.69 -7.84 16.10
CA ARG A 31 -2.21 -7.05 17.23
C ARG A 31 -1.57 -7.89 18.32
N LEU A 32 -2.13 -9.07 18.61
CA LEU A 32 -1.53 -10.02 19.52
C LEU A 32 -0.16 -10.48 19.00
N ALA A 33 -0.06 -10.90 17.75
CA ALA A 33 1.20 -11.31 17.12
C ALA A 33 2.26 -10.18 17.13
N ALA A 34 1.85 -8.94 16.91
CA ALA A 34 2.74 -7.77 16.93
C ALA A 34 3.31 -7.45 18.33
N ASN A 35 2.75 -8.01 19.39
CA ASN A 35 3.23 -7.82 20.78
C ASN A 35 4.10 -8.99 21.29
N ILE A 36 4.22 -10.09 20.54
CA ILE A 36 5.03 -11.24 20.96
C ILE A 36 6.49 -10.97 20.54
N PRO A 37 7.43 -10.70 21.47
CA PRO A 37 8.82 -10.46 21.11
C PRO A 37 9.52 -11.76 20.70
N ILE A 38 10.60 -11.63 19.92
CA ILE A 38 11.47 -12.76 19.61
C ILE A 38 12.25 -13.12 20.87
N PRO A 39 12.25 -14.39 21.28
CA PRO A 39 12.91 -14.80 22.53
C PRO A 39 14.43 -14.61 22.46
N GLY A 40 15.03 -14.21 23.59
CA GLY A 40 16.48 -14.11 23.74
C GLY A 40 17.14 -12.84 23.20
N ILE A 41 16.36 -11.82 22.82
CA ILE A 41 16.87 -10.53 22.33
C ILE A 41 16.43 -9.41 23.27
N ASP A 42 17.40 -8.61 23.75
CA ASP A 42 17.12 -7.45 24.59
C ASP A 42 16.66 -6.25 23.75
N THR A 43 15.62 -5.56 24.20
CA THR A 43 14.93 -4.52 23.43
C THR A 43 15.09 -3.09 23.98
N GLU A 44 15.85 -2.91 25.09
CA GLU A 44 15.91 -1.61 25.78
C GLU A 44 16.50 -0.47 24.91
N ASN A 45 17.49 -0.78 24.09
CA ASN A 45 18.19 0.21 23.24
C ASN A 45 17.46 0.52 21.92
N LEU A 46 16.49 -0.28 21.55
CA LEU A 46 15.78 -0.15 20.27
C LEU A 46 14.96 1.12 20.14
N GLN A 47 14.25 1.54 21.18
CA GLN A 47 13.40 2.72 21.12
C GLN A 47 14.20 4.00 20.83
N LYS A 48 15.41 4.13 21.36
CA LYS A 48 16.32 5.26 21.10
C LYS A 48 16.78 5.28 19.63
N PHE A 49 17.09 4.12 19.08
CA PHE A 49 17.50 4.00 17.68
C PHE A 49 16.39 4.39 16.69
N PHE A 50 15.16 3.93 16.93
CA PHE A 50 14.02 4.25 16.06
C PHE A 50 13.62 5.71 16.08
N SER A 51 13.86 6.43 17.18
CA SER A 51 13.59 7.87 17.27
C SER A 51 14.60 8.72 16.51
N GLN A 52 15.76 8.18 16.15
CA GLN A 52 16.82 8.90 15.43
C GLN A 52 16.81 8.67 13.90
N SER A 53 16.07 7.66 13.43
CA SER A 53 16.06 7.30 12.01
C SER A 53 14.67 7.38 11.39
N GLN A 54 14.47 8.33 10.48
CA GLN A 54 13.21 8.57 9.78
C GLN A 54 12.71 7.32 9.02
N ILE A 55 13.62 6.62 8.33
CA ILE A 55 13.29 5.44 7.52
C ILE A 55 12.74 4.32 8.39
N PHE A 56 13.42 4.00 9.50
CA PHE A 56 12.97 2.96 10.42
C PHE A 56 11.70 3.37 11.19
N GLY A 57 11.53 4.67 11.43
CA GLY A 57 10.28 5.22 11.97
C GLY A 57 9.07 4.90 11.08
N LEU A 58 9.19 5.13 9.76
CA LEU A 58 8.15 4.81 8.78
C LEU A 58 7.89 3.30 8.70
N LEU A 59 8.93 2.47 8.63
CA LEU A 59 8.78 1.00 8.66
C LEU A 59 8.02 0.55 9.91
N ASN A 60 8.36 1.10 11.05
CA ASN A 60 7.73 0.79 12.32
C ASN A 60 6.25 1.21 12.37
N LEU A 61 5.86 2.28 11.64
CA LEU A 61 4.46 2.66 11.45
C LEU A 61 3.69 1.58 10.68
N PHE A 62 4.23 1.14 9.55
CA PHE A 62 3.56 0.12 8.70
C PHE A 62 3.44 -1.24 9.37
N THR A 63 4.38 -1.57 10.26
CA THR A 63 4.32 -2.82 11.05
C THR A 63 3.50 -2.69 12.34
N GLY A 64 2.89 -1.52 12.60
CA GLY A 64 2.10 -1.29 13.82
C GLY A 64 2.91 -1.29 15.11
N GLY A 65 4.20 -0.96 15.04
CA GLY A 65 5.12 -0.98 16.18
C GLY A 65 5.77 -2.35 16.44
N ALA A 66 5.54 -3.33 15.55
CA ALA A 66 6.12 -4.66 15.68
C ALA A 66 7.66 -4.64 15.54
N LEU A 67 8.18 -3.73 14.71
CA LEU A 67 9.62 -3.59 14.49
C LEU A 67 10.33 -3.05 15.74
N SER A 68 9.80 -2.03 16.41
CA SER A 68 10.40 -1.46 17.63
C SER A 68 10.35 -2.39 18.84
N ARG A 69 9.57 -3.45 18.77
CA ARG A 69 9.45 -4.48 19.81
C ARG A 69 10.16 -5.77 19.45
N LEU A 70 10.83 -5.83 18.27
CA LEU A 70 11.38 -7.06 17.71
C LEU A 70 10.40 -8.23 17.78
N SER A 71 9.16 -7.98 17.37
CA SER A 71 8.14 -9.02 17.44
C SER A 71 8.35 -10.07 16.34
N ILE A 72 7.70 -11.23 16.52
CA ILE A 72 7.70 -12.32 15.53
C ILE A 72 7.24 -11.86 14.15
N VAL A 73 6.45 -10.78 14.06
CA VAL A 73 5.96 -10.18 12.81
C VAL A 73 6.65 -8.86 12.47
N MET A 74 7.89 -8.65 12.91
CA MET A 74 8.61 -7.37 12.75
C MET A 74 8.78 -6.91 11.30
N LEU A 75 8.90 -7.82 10.34
CA LEU A 75 8.96 -7.48 8.91
C LEU A 75 7.61 -7.08 8.32
N GLY A 76 6.52 -7.32 9.04
CA GLY A 76 5.19 -7.06 8.54
C GLY A 76 4.88 -7.81 7.25
N LEU A 77 4.24 -7.13 6.31
CA LEU A 77 3.93 -7.63 4.96
C LEU A 77 5.04 -7.31 3.94
N GLY A 78 6.17 -6.71 4.37
CA GLY A 78 7.28 -6.29 3.51
C GLY A 78 7.75 -7.38 2.53
N PRO A 79 8.10 -8.59 2.98
CA PRO A 79 8.57 -9.66 2.11
C PRO A 79 7.54 -10.06 1.04
N TYR A 80 6.26 -10.12 1.39
CA TYR A 80 5.17 -10.44 0.44
C TYR A 80 4.96 -9.35 -0.60
N ILE A 81 5.00 -8.08 -0.16
CA ILE A 81 4.90 -6.93 -1.07
C ILE A 81 6.06 -6.94 -2.05
N THR A 82 7.30 -7.12 -1.55
CA THR A 82 8.50 -7.21 -2.40
C THR A 82 8.41 -8.36 -3.39
N ALA A 83 7.95 -9.55 -2.96
CA ALA A 83 7.73 -10.69 -3.84
C ALA A 83 6.73 -10.37 -4.96
N THR A 84 5.61 -9.76 -4.60
CA THR A 84 4.57 -9.38 -5.56
C THR A 84 5.08 -8.35 -6.57
N ILE A 85 5.86 -7.35 -6.12
CA ILE A 85 6.47 -6.34 -6.99
C ILE A 85 7.43 -7.01 -7.99
N ILE A 86 8.33 -7.86 -7.51
CA ILE A 86 9.28 -8.57 -8.37
C ILE A 86 8.56 -9.37 -9.45
N LEU A 87 7.53 -10.13 -9.07
CA LEU A 87 6.75 -10.91 -10.03
C LEU A 87 5.99 -10.02 -11.02
N GLN A 88 5.43 -8.90 -10.57
CA GLN A 88 4.78 -7.96 -11.48
C GLN A 88 5.76 -7.30 -12.44
N LEU A 89 6.99 -6.96 -12.00
CA LEU A 89 8.04 -6.50 -12.91
C LEU A 89 8.43 -7.57 -13.93
N LEU A 90 8.48 -8.85 -13.51
CA LEU A 90 8.75 -9.96 -14.42
C LEU A 90 7.66 -10.15 -15.48
N THR A 91 6.41 -9.73 -15.25
CA THR A 91 5.38 -9.77 -16.30
C THR A 91 5.69 -8.83 -17.48
N MET A 92 6.46 -7.77 -17.26
CA MET A 92 6.86 -6.86 -18.35
C MET A 92 8.06 -7.39 -19.16
N ILE A 93 8.94 -8.15 -18.49
CA ILE A 93 10.18 -8.66 -19.10
C ILE A 93 9.93 -10.00 -19.79
N PHE A 94 9.18 -10.90 -19.13
CA PHE A 94 8.97 -12.26 -19.58
C PHE A 94 7.55 -12.47 -20.11
N PRO A 95 7.36 -12.80 -21.40
CA PRO A 95 6.04 -13.02 -21.99
C PRO A 95 5.24 -14.15 -21.31
N ALA A 96 5.93 -15.16 -20.74
CA ALA A 96 5.29 -16.26 -20.03
C ALA A 96 4.51 -15.78 -18.79
N PHE A 97 5.13 -14.91 -17.95
CA PHE A 97 4.45 -14.33 -16.79
C PHE A 97 3.33 -13.38 -17.19
N LYS A 98 3.52 -12.63 -18.29
CA LYS A 98 2.47 -11.75 -18.85
C LYS A 98 1.25 -12.57 -19.27
N LYS A 99 1.46 -13.65 -20.03
CA LYS A 99 0.39 -14.54 -20.47
C LYS A 99 -0.38 -15.12 -19.27
N MET A 100 0.34 -15.60 -18.27
CA MET A 100 -0.25 -16.14 -17.04
C MET A 100 -1.13 -15.09 -16.33
N TYR A 101 -0.68 -13.84 -16.22
CA TYR A 101 -1.39 -12.80 -15.47
C TYR A 101 -2.57 -12.18 -16.23
N GLU A 102 -2.42 -11.96 -17.55
CA GLU A 102 -3.40 -11.24 -18.38
C GLU A 102 -4.33 -12.16 -19.18
N GLU A 103 -3.84 -13.30 -19.70
CA GLU A 103 -4.55 -14.12 -20.68
C GLU A 103 -5.20 -15.38 -20.07
N GLU A 104 -4.59 -16.01 -19.06
CA GLU A 104 -5.08 -17.28 -18.47
C GLU A 104 -6.24 -17.08 -17.46
N GLY A 105 -6.74 -15.85 -17.27
CA GLY A 105 -7.88 -15.55 -16.41
C GLY A 105 -7.63 -15.84 -14.93
N GLU A 106 -8.61 -16.41 -14.22
CA GLU A 106 -8.51 -16.67 -12.77
C GLU A 106 -7.49 -17.73 -12.40
N GLU A 107 -7.33 -18.75 -13.23
CA GLU A 107 -6.36 -19.83 -12.97
C GLU A 107 -4.92 -19.32 -13.05
N GLY A 108 -4.61 -18.51 -14.04
CA GLY A 108 -3.31 -17.88 -14.19
C GLY A 108 -2.98 -16.95 -13.04
N ARG A 109 -3.94 -16.12 -12.60
CA ARG A 109 -3.78 -15.26 -11.42
C ARG A 109 -3.57 -16.06 -10.15
N ARG A 110 -4.24 -17.20 -9.99
CA ARG A 110 -4.03 -18.10 -8.85
C ARG A 110 -2.61 -18.67 -8.84
N LYS A 111 -2.09 -19.13 -9.98
CA LYS A 111 -0.69 -19.58 -10.12
C LYS A 111 0.29 -18.44 -9.82
N PHE A 112 0.04 -17.25 -10.34
CA PHE A 112 0.85 -16.06 -10.08
C PHE A 112 0.95 -15.75 -8.58
N ASN A 113 -0.18 -15.77 -7.87
CA ASN A 113 -0.21 -15.58 -6.42
C ASN A 113 0.52 -16.71 -5.68
N GLN A 114 0.47 -17.96 -6.14
CA GLN A 114 1.26 -19.04 -5.55
C GLN A 114 2.78 -18.78 -5.66
N TYR A 115 3.25 -18.30 -6.81
CA TYR A 115 4.66 -17.90 -6.95
C TYR A 115 5.03 -16.75 -6.01
N ALA A 116 4.14 -15.77 -5.82
CA ALA A 116 4.35 -14.69 -4.85
C ALA A 116 4.50 -15.21 -3.42
N ARG A 117 3.65 -16.16 -3.02
CA ARG A 117 3.74 -16.83 -1.70
C ARG A 117 5.05 -17.59 -1.54
N MET A 118 5.46 -18.37 -2.54
CA MET A 118 6.71 -19.11 -2.51
C MET A 118 7.92 -18.18 -2.42
N ALA A 119 7.93 -17.09 -3.18
CA ALA A 119 9.01 -16.10 -3.17
C ALA A 119 9.07 -15.32 -1.85
N THR A 120 7.95 -15.20 -1.12
CA THR A 120 7.92 -14.53 0.20
C THR A 120 8.80 -15.21 1.23
N VAL A 121 8.95 -16.54 1.19
CA VAL A 121 9.73 -17.30 2.17
C VAL A 121 11.24 -16.96 2.08
N PRO A 122 11.92 -17.13 0.93
CA PRO A 122 13.34 -16.77 0.83
C PRO A 122 13.58 -15.27 1.01
N LEU A 123 12.68 -14.40 0.54
CA LEU A 123 12.79 -12.96 0.76
C LEU A 123 12.61 -12.60 2.24
N GLY A 124 11.69 -13.25 2.94
CA GLY A 124 11.51 -13.07 4.38
C GLY A 124 12.75 -13.48 5.17
N ALA A 125 13.37 -14.62 4.82
CA ALA A 125 14.60 -15.08 5.45
C ALA A 125 15.77 -14.11 5.20
N LEU A 126 15.93 -13.63 3.96
CA LEU A 126 16.97 -12.68 3.60
C LEU A 126 16.79 -11.33 4.29
N GLN A 127 15.55 -10.79 4.27
CA GLN A 127 15.24 -9.52 4.95
C GLN A 127 15.37 -9.64 6.46
N GLY A 128 14.93 -10.76 7.05
CA GLY A 128 15.07 -11.04 8.48
C GLY A 128 16.51 -11.10 8.90
N TYR A 129 17.36 -11.83 8.16
CA TYR A 129 18.79 -11.87 8.41
C TYR A 129 19.44 -10.49 8.29
N ALA A 130 19.16 -9.77 7.21
CA ALA A 130 19.71 -8.43 6.98
C ALA A 130 19.33 -7.45 8.11
N MET A 131 18.12 -7.53 8.63
CA MET A 131 17.65 -6.68 9.72
C MET A 131 18.33 -7.03 11.06
N LEU A 132 18.46 -8.33 11.38
CA LEU A 132 19.16 -8.76 12.59
C LEU A 132 20.65 -8.40 12.53
N ALA A 133 21.31 -8.61 11.38
CA ALA A 133 22.69 -8.23 11.17
C ALA A 133 22.91 -6.72 11.35
N LEU A 134 21.98 -5.90 10.81
CA LEU A 134 22.01 -4.45 10.99
C LEU A 134 21.94 -4.06 12.46
N PHE A 135 21.01 -4.62 13.22
CA PHE A 135 20.85 -4.31 14.65
C PHE A 135 22.05 -4.76 15.48
N GLN A 136 22.69 -5.86 15.09
CA GLN A 136 23.92 -6.34 15.72
C GLN A 136 25.11 -5.40 15.44
N HIS A 137 25.27 -4.94 14.17
CA HIS A 137 26.33 -3.99 13.81
C HIS A 137 26.15 -2.61 14.45
N GLN A 138 24.92 -2.19 14.67
CA GLN A 138 24.59 -0.93 15.37
C GLN A 138 24.76 -1.04 16.91
N GLY A 139 25.14 -2.22 17.42
CA GLY A 139 25.28 -2.46 18.86
C GLY A 139 23.95 -2.43 19.65
N ILE A 140 22.82 -2.49 18.93
CA ILE A 140 21.48 -2.47 19.54
C ILE A 140 21.17 -3.82 20.18
N ILE A 141 21.64 -4.88 19.51
CA ILE A 141 21.50 -6.26 19.95
C ILE A 141 22.90 -6.80 20.23
N GLY A 142 23.08 -7.46 21.37
CA GLY A 142 24.34 -8.12 21.71
C GLY A 142 24.72 -9.23 20.74
N SER A 143 25.86 -9.87 20.97
CA SER A 143 26.31 -11.02 20.17
C SER A 143 25.31 -12.16 20.24
N ILE A 144 24.75 -12.54 19.09
CA ILE A 144 23.74 -13.59 18.98
C ILE A 144 24.45 -14.90 18.64
N SER A 145 24.16 -15.98 19.35
CA SER A 145 24.67 -17.31 19.01
C SER A 145 24.13 -17.78 17.66
N PRO A 146 24.87 -18.59 16.87
CA PRO A 146 24.40 -19.05 15.55
C PRO A 146 23.06 -19.78 15.59
N LEU A 147 22.79 -20.52 16.66
CA LEU A 147 21.51 -21.22 16.83
C LEU A 147 20.37 -20.21 17.07
N LEU A 148 20.58 -19.20 17.91
CA LEU A 148 19.58 -18.15 18.16
C LEU A 148 19.34 -17.30 16.91
N LEU A 149 20.37 -17.03 16.11
CA LEU A 149 20.24 -16.34 14.84
C LEU A 149 19.34 -17.14 13.88
N LEU A 150 19.60 -18.44 13.70
CA LEU A 150 18.80 -19.31 12.83
C LEU A 150 17.32 -19.35 13.29
N THR A 151 17.09 -19.57 14.59
CA THR A 151 15.72 -19.63 15.15
C THR A 151 15.01 -18.30 15.01
N SER A 152 15.70 -17.18 15.19
CA SER A 152 15.13 -15.84 14.99
C SER A 152 14.73 -15.59 13.53
N ILE A 153 15.60 -15.97 12.56
CA ILE A 153 15.27 -15.84 11.12
C ILE A 153 14.05 -16.68 10.76
N LEU A 154 14.00 -17.93 11.21
CA LEU A 154 12.87 -18.81 10.98
C LEU A 154 11.58 -18.22 11.59
N THR A 155 11.64 -17.74 12.82
CA THR A 155 10.49 -17.14 13.50
C THR A 155 9.97 -15.90 12.77
N ILE A 156 10.86 -15.00 12.36
CA ILE A 156 10.51 -13.79 11.60
C ILE A 156 9.89 -14.14 10.25
N THR A 157 10.47 -15.12 9.56
CA THR A 157 9.95 -15.60 8.26
C THR A 157 8.57 -16.21 8.42
N CYS A 158 8.37 -17.06 9.43
CA CYS A 158 7.06 -17.62 9.75
C CYS A 158 6.04 -16.51 10.08
N GLY A 159 6.45 -15.49 10.82
CA GLY A 159 5.62 -14.34 11.13
C GLY A 159 5.19 -13.56 9.88
N ALA A 160 6.10 -13.33 8.94
CA ALA A 160 5.76 -12.67 7.66
C ALA A 160 4.79 -13.51 6.81
N VAL A 161 5.01 -14.83 6.73
CA VAL A 161 4.11 -15.76 6.03
C VAL A 161 2.73 -15.82 6.72
N PHE A 162 2.71 -15.79 8.04
CA PHE A 162 1.46 -15.73 8.81
C PHE A 162 0.66 -14.47 8.51
N LEU A 163 1.30 -13.30 8.47
CA LEU A 163 0.62 -12.05 8.10
C LEU A 163 0.14 -12.05 6.65
N MET A 164 0.92 -12.61 5.72
CA MET A 164 0.50 -12.82 4.34
C MET A 164 -0.80 -13.64 4.29
N TRP A 165 -0.83 -14.76 5.00
CA TRP A 165 -2.01 -15.62 5.08
C TRP A 165 -3.23 -14.92 5.68
N LEU A 166 -3.05 -14.12 6.74
CA LEU A 166 -4.12 -13.29 7.31
C LEU A 166 -4.65 -12.27 6.31
N GLY A 167 -3.76 -11.62 5.53
CA GLY A 167 -4.16 -10.69 4.47
C GLY A 167 -4.98 -11.35 3.37
N GLU A 168 -4.61 -12.56 2.97
CA GLU A 168 -5.36 -13.33 1.98
C GLU A 168 -6.72 -13.78 2.53
N LEU A 169 -6.80 -14.21 3.77
CA LEU A 169 -8.08 -14.54 4.42
C LEU A 169 -9.04 -13.35 4.46
N ILE A 170 -8.53 -12.14 4.74
CA ILE A 170 -9.36 -10.94 4.67
C ILE A 170 -9.86 -10.71 3.24
N SER A 171 -8.99 -10.84 2.24
CA SER A 171 -9.35 -10.62 0.83
C SER A 171 -10.37 -11.64 0.33
N GLU A 172 -10.30 -12.89 0.81
CA GLU A 172 -11.19 -13.98 0.40
C GLU A 172 -12.56 -13.94 1.12
N LYS A 173 -12.54 -13.79 2.45
CA LYS A 173 -13.74 -13.93 3.29
C LYS A 173 -14.27 -12.61 3.86
N GLY A 174 -13.45 -11.56 3.85
CA GLY A 174 -13.76 -10.26 4.42
C GLY A 174 -14.32 -9.26 3.41
N ILE A 175 -13.92 -8.01 3.60
CA ILE A 175 -14.24 -6.87 2.72
C ILE A 175 -12.93 -6.16 2.43
N GLY A 176 -12.65 -5.89 1.17
CA GLY A 176 -11.50 -5.09 0.78
C GLY A 176 -10.23 -5.88 0.47
N ASN A 177 -9.16 -5.14 0.23
CA ASN A 177 -7.83 -5.72 0.05
C ASN A 177 -7.20 -5.96 1.42
N GLY A 178 -6.99 -7.24 1.79
CA GLY A 178 -6.51 -7.62 3.12
C GLY A 178 -5.11 -7.10 3.45
N VAL A 179 -4.22 -7.01 2.45
CA VAL A 179 -2.87 -6.43 2.63
C VAL A 179 -2.97 -4.96 3.04
N SER A 180 -3.76 -4.18 2.30
CA SER A 180 -3.99 -2.75 2.60
C SER A 180 -4.66 -2.56 3.96
N LEU A 181 -5.59 -3.46 4.33
CA LEU A 181 -6.28 -3.43 5.61
C LEU A 181 -5.37 -3.77 6.80
N LEU A 182 -4.44 -4.72 6.65
CA LEU A 182 -3.45 -5.01 7.70
C LEU A 182 -2.46 -3.86 7.90
N ILE A 183 -2.04 -3.20 6.82
CA ILE A 183 -1.21 -1.99 6.90
C ILE A 183 -1.98 -0.88 7.62
N PHE A 184 -3.23 -0.65 7.23
CA PHE A 184 -4.13 0.30 7.89
C PHE A 184 -4.27 0.00 9.39
N ALA A 185 -4.49 -1.26 9.76
CA ALA A 185 -4.59 -1.68 11.15
C ALA A 185 -3.30 -1.38 11.93
N GLY A 186 -2.13 -1.57 11.30
CA GLY A 186 -0.84 -1.21 11.86
C GLY A 186 -0.73 0.27 12.18
N ILE A 187 -1.09 1.13 11.23
CA ILE A 187 -1.04 2.59 11.36
C ILE A 187 -2.01 3.06 12.45
N VAL A 188 -3.27 2.62 12.37
CA VAL A 188 -4.33 3.02 13.33
C VAL A 188 -4.00 2.56 14.75
N ALA A 189 -3.41 1.38 14.92
CA ALA A 189 -3.05 0.85 16.23
C ALA A 189 -2.01 1.70 17.00
N ARG A 190 -1.19 2.48 16.29
CA ARG A 190 -0.21 3.42 16.90
C ARG A 190 -0.78 4.81 17.15
N THR A 191 -1.76 5.23 16.37
CA THR A 191 -2.32 6.58 16.43
C THR A 191 -2.70 7.03 17.85
N PRO A 192 -3.36 6.21 18.71
CA PRO A 192 -3.67 6.63 20.08
C PRO A 192 -2.44 6.93 20.94
N MET A 193 -1.35 6.17 20.73
CA MET A 193 -0.11 6.37 21.49
C MET A 193 0.60 7.67 21.06
N GLU A 194 0.60 7.96 19.77
CA GLU A 194 1.17 9.19 19.22
C GLU A 194 0.35 10.43 19.64
N ILE A 195 -0.98 10.33 19.64
CA ILE A 195 -1.85 11.41 20.18
C ILE A 195 -1.55 11.65 21.66
N ARG A 196 -1.41 10.57 22.46
CA ARG A 196 -1.03 10.69 23.87
C ARG A 196 0.32 11.40 24.04
N ASN A 197 1.32 11.04 23.24
CA ASN A 197 2.64 11.65 23.27
C ASN A 197 2.55 13.16 22.99
N VAL A 198 1.80 13.58 21.98
CA VAL A 198 1.58 15.00 21.65
C VAL A 198 0.89 15.74 22.81
N VAL A 199 -0.09 15.12 23.46
CA VAL A 199 -0.79 15.71 24.61
C VAL A 199 0.15 15.84 25.82
N LEU A 200 1.02 14.85 26.07
CA LEU A 200 1.97 14.86 27.18
C LEU A 200 3.13 15.86 26.97
N THR A 201 3.52 16.09 25.72
CA THR A 201 4.57 17.04 25.33
C THR A 201 4.00 18.40 24.91
N TRP A 202 2.76 18.69 25.30
CA TRP A 202 2.11 19.95 24.98
C TRP A 202 2.88 21.15 25.50
N ASP A 203 3.32 22.03 24.60
CA ASP A 203 3.99 23.26 24.94
C ASP A 203 3.24 24.44 24.30
N PRO A 204 2.73 25.39 25.09
CA PRO A 204 2.05 26.59 24.58
C PRO A 204 2.90 27.42 23.63
N ALA A 205 4.24 27.40 23.73
CA ALA A 205 5.13 28.10 22.82
C ALA A 205 5.02 27.57 21.38
N ASN A 206 4.61 26.31 21.20
CA ASN A 206 4.50 25.65 19.89
C ASN A 206 3.09 25.71 19.27
N ILE A 207 2.15 26.52 19.80
CA ILE A 207 0.79 26.67 19.27
C ILE A 207 0.77 26.97 17.75
N PRO A 208 1.60 27.87 17.18
CA PRO A 208 1.61 28.09 15.74
C PRO A 208 1.95 26.83 14.94
N SER A 209 2.88 26.01 15.44
CA SER A 209 3.24 24.72 14.81
C SER A 209 2.09 23.71 14.86
N TYR A 210 1.32 23.66 15.94
CA TYR A 210 0.13 22.81 16.05
C TYR A 210 -0.97 23.23 15.07
N ILE A 211 -1.23 24.52 14.93
CA ILE A 211 -2.22 25.07 13.98
C ILE A 211 -1.79 24.75 12.53
N LEU A 212 -0.53 24.99 12.21
CA LEU A 212 0.03 24.66 10.89
C LEU A 212 -0.16 23.18 10.60
N PHE A 213 0.17 22.32 11.56
CA PHE A 213 0.01 20.89 11.51
C PHE A 213 -1.44 20.46 11.15
N PHE A 214 -2.42 20.90 11.94
CA PHE A 214 -3.84 20.56 11.68
C PHE A 214 -4.32 21.08 10.33
N SER A 215 -3.88 22.28 9.94
CA SER A 215 -4.24 22.86 8.64
C SER A 215 -3.68 22.03 7.48
N VAL A 216 -2.42 21.60 7.56
CA VAL A 216 -1.79 20.76 6.54
C VAL A 216 -2.43 19.37 6.51
N ALA A 217 -2.71 18.75 7.68
CA ALA A 217 -3.39 17.47 7.74
C ALA A 217 -4.77 17.51 7.07
N LEU A 218 -5.56 18.55 7.35
CA LEU A 218 -6.88 18.75 6.74
C LEU A 218 -6.77 18.95 5.22
N LEU A 219 -5.77 19.70 4.77
CA LEU A 219 -5.50 19.93 3.34
C LEU A 219 -5.14 18.60 2.65
N ILE A 220 -4.26 17.79 3.26
CA ILE A 220 -3.88 16.47 2.74
C ILE A 220 -5.11 15.56 2.65
N ILE A 221 -5.90 15.45 3.73
CA ILE A 221 -7.11 14.60 3.75
C ILE A 221 -8.07 15.03 2.66
N THR A 222 -8.35 16.33 2.55
CA THR A 222 -9.24 16.87 1.51
C THR A 222 -8.71 16.58 0.11
N GLY A 223 -7.43 16.81 -0.13
CA GLY A 223 -6.78 16.52 -1.41
C GLY A 223 -6.84 15.04 -1.78
N VAL A 224 -6.57 14.15 -0.80
CA VAL A 224 -6.66 12.69 -1.01
C VAL A 224 -8.07 12.26 -1.35
N VAL A 225 -9.08 12.77 -0.64
CA VAL A 225 -10.49 12.47 -0.93
C VAL A 225 -10.86 12.96 -2.33
N MET A 226 -10.50 14.21 -2.67
CA MET A 226 -10.79 14.78 -3.99
C MET A 226 -10.16 13.97 -5.13
N VAL A 227 -8.89 13.61 -5.03
CA VAL A 227 -8.19 12.87 -6.09
C VAL A 227 -8.67 11.41 -6.20
N ASN A 228 -8.94 10.75 -5.07
CA ASN A 228 -9.45 9.38 -5.09
C ASN A 228 -10.91 9.28 -5.56
N GLU A 229 -11.75 10.28 -5.28
CA GLU A 229 -13.14 10.31 -5.73
C GLU A 229 -13.31 10.90 -7.15
N ALA A 230 -12.32 11.62 -7.64
CA ALA A 230 -12.38 12.25 -8.95
C ALA A 230 -12.33 11.21 -10.07
N ARG A 231 -13.30 11.31 -11.01
CA ARG A 231 -13.49 10.38 -12.13
C ARG A 231 -13.68 11.13 -13.44
N ARG A 232 -13.09 10.62 -14.49
CA ARG A 232 -13.36 11.06 -15.86
C ARG A 232 -14.42 10.16 -16.48
N ASN A 233 -15.62 10.67 -16.68
CA ASN A 233 -16.71 9.95 -17.32
C ASN A 233 -16.57 10.04 -18.85
N ILE A 234 -16.38 8.88 -19.51
CA ILE A 234 -16.35 8.77 -20.98
C ILE A 234 -17.69 8.28 -21.45
N PRO A 235 -18.38 9.02 -22.36
CA PRO A 235 -19.69 8.58 -22.87
C PRO A 235 -19.50 7.34 -23.76
N VAL A 236 -20.31 6.32 -23.52
CA VAL A 236 -20.37 5.08 -24.29
C VAL A 236 -21.82 4.87 -24.74
N SER A 237 -22.01 4.62 -26.03
CA SER A 237 -23.31 4.31 -26.62
C SER A 237 -23.34 2.86 -27.07
N TYR A 238 -24.48 2.20 -26.89
CA TYR A 238 -24.69 0.84 -27.36
C TYR A 238 -25.56 0.85 -28.61
N ALA A 239 -25.22 0.01 -29.58
CA ALA A 239 -25.95 -0.08 -30.83
C ALA A 239 -27.39 -0.54 -30.60
N LYS A 240 -28.32 0.11 -31.29
CA LYS A 240 -29.74 -0.30 -31.30
C LYS A 240 -29.86 -1.56 -32.17
N ARG A 241 -30.52 -2.59 -31.64
CA ARG A 241 -30.92 -3.78 -32.37
C ARG A 241 -32.41 -3.74 -32.59
N VAL A 242 -32.82 -3.81 -33.87
CA VAL A 242 -34.24 -3.94 -34.26
C VAL A 242 -34.50 -5.41 -34.52
N ARG A 243 -35.44 -6.00 -33.80
CA ARG A 243 -35.92 -7.36 -34.04
C ARG A 243 -37.44 -7.34 -34.22
N GLY A 244 -37.86 -7.39 -35.47
CA GLY A 244 -39.26 -7.15 -35.87
C GLY A 244 -39.67 -5.71 -35.57
N MET A 245 -40.84 -5.50 -34.95
CA MET A 245 -41.36 -4.19 -34.56
C MET A 245 -40.82 -3.68 -33.23
N LYS A 246 -39.97 -4.46 -32.51
CA LYS A 246 -39.43 -4.07 -31.22
C LYS A 246 -37.97 -3.62 -31.32
N MET A 247 -37.71 -2.43 -30.78
CA MET A 247 -36.36 -1.88 -30.65
C MET A 247 -35.78 -2.30 -29.29
N TYR A 248 -34.60 -2.96 -29.33
CA TYR A 248 -33.85 -3.35 -28.15
C TYR A 248 -32.50 -2.62 -28.13
N GLY A 249 -32.09 -2.10 -26.96
CA GLY A 249 -30.82 -1.39 -26.80
C GLY A 249 -30.92 0.10 -27.13
N GLY A 250 -29.78 0.73 -27.40
CA GLY A 250 -29.70 2.17 -27.72
C GLY A 250 -29.68 3.05 -26.48
N PHE A 251 -29.26 2.51 -25.33
CA PHE A 251 -28.97 3.32 -24.14
C PHE A 251 -27.54 3.86 -24.19
N SER A 252 -27.38 5.06 -23.67
CA SER A 252 -26.06 5.67 -23.46
C SER A 252 -25.71 5.57 -22.00
N THR A 253 -24.46 5.23 -21.72
CA THR A 253 -23.91 5.15 -20.38
C THR A 253 -22.53 5.82 -20.31
N TYR A 254 -21.91 5.84 -19.16
CA TYR A 254 -20.57 6.39 -18.97
C TYR A 254 -19.61 5.32 -18.50
N LEU A 255 -18.41 5.33 -19.06
CA LEU A 255 -17.27 4.57 -18.55
C LEU A 255 -16.48 5.48 -17.59
N PRO A 256 -16.59 5.28 -16.25
CA PRO A 256 -15.84 6.09 -15.30
C PRO A 256 -14.38 5.62 -15.24
N ILE A 257 -13.44 6.52 -15.48
CA ILE A 257 -12.00 6.29 -15.25
C ILE A 257 -11.59 7.12 -14.04
N ASN A 258 -11.09 6.47 -12.98
CA ASN A 258 -10.59 7.16 -11.80
C ASN A 258 -9.32 7.94 -12.13
N ILE A 259 -9.10 9.10 -11.47
CA ILE A 259 -7.85 9.87 -11.61
C ILE A 259 -6.69 9.11 -10.99
N ASN A 260 -6.92 8.43 -9.87
CA ASN A 260 -5.97 7.53 -9.24
C ASN A 260 -6.46 6.07 -9.34
N PRO A 261 -6.25 5.37 -10.47
CA PRO A 261 -6.65 3.97 -10.62
C PRO A 261 -5.75 3.01 -9.84
N ALA A 262 -4.53 3.44 -9.53
CA ALA A 262 -3.53 2.66 -8.82
C ALA A 262 -3.71 2.66 -7.29
N GLY A 263 -4.51 3.58 -6.74
CA GLY A 263 -4.71 3.69 -5.30
C GLY A 263 -3.43 4.04 -4.56
N VAL A 264 -3.18 3.37 -3.44
CA VAL A 264 -2.00 3.56 -2.58
C VAL A 264 -0.85 2.60 -2.89
N ILE A 265 -1.07 1.61 -3.74
CA ILE A 265 -0.10 0.54 -4.03
C ILE A 265 1.25 1.08 -4.53
N PRO A 266 1.31 2.09 -5.43
CA PRO A 266 2.58 2.66 -5.89
C PRO A 266 3.45 3.22 -4.77
N ILE A 267 2.85 3.81 -3.75
CA ILE A 267 3.57 4.36 -2.61
C ILE A 267 4.22 3.25 -1.78
N ILE A 268 3.46 2.17 -1.54
CA ILE A 268 3.96 1.00 -0.82
C ILE A 268 5.11 0.34 -1.60
N PHE A 269 5.00 0.27 -2.93
CA PHE A 269 6.05 -0.25 -3.80
C PHE A 269 7.31 0.61 -3.77
N ALA A 270 7.15 1.93 -3.90
CA ALA A 270 8.26 2.86 -3.84
C ALA A 270 9.02 2.77 -2.52
N LEU A 271 8.29 2.69 -1.39
CA LEU A 271 8.90 2.48 -0.07
C LEU A 271 9.68 1.17 0.00
N SER A 272 9.08 0.06 -0.44
CA SER A 272 9.72 -1.26 -0.39
C SER A 272 11.02 -1.28 -1.20
N ILE A 273 11.04 -0.67 -2.39
CA ILE A 273 12.24 -0.59 -3.23
C ILE A 273 13.27 0.38 -2.65
N LEU A 274 12.85 1.49 -2.08
CA LEU A 274 13.78 2.46 -1.49
C LEU A 274 14.52 1.91 -0.26
N LEU A 275 13.85 1.03 0.50
CA LEU A 275 14.43 0.38 1.68
C LEU A 275 15.41 -0.73 1.33
N PHE A 276 15.22 -1.42 0.21
CA PHE A 276 16.01 -2.58 -0.18
C PHE A 276 17.51 -2.27 -0.35
N PRO A 277 17.95 -1.20 -1.06
CA PRO A 277 19.35 -0.82 -1.14
C PRO A 277 19.99 -0.55 0.22
N GLY A 278 19.27 0.10 1.14
CA GLY A 278 19.76 0.38 2.49
C GLY A 278 19.99 -0.91 3.30
N MET A 279 19.09 -1.88 3.17
CA MET A 279 19.24 -3.19 3.80
C MET A 279 20.45 -3.95 3.25
N ILE A 280 20.64 -3.95 1.92
CA ILE A 280 21.81 -4.56 1.27
C ILE A 280 23.11 -3.85 1.68
N ALA A 281 23.12 -2.52 1.68
CA ALA A 281 24.28 -1.72 2.07
C ALA A 281 24.71 -2.04 3.51
N ASN A 282 23.76 -2.10 4.43
CA ASN A 282 24.05 -2.44 5.82
C ASN A 282 24.59 -3.88 5.97
N PHE A 283 24.09 -4.82 5.17
CA PHE A 283 24.63 -6.18 5.11
C PHE A 283 26.07 -6.19 4.60
N LEU A 284 26.36 -5.45 3.51
CA LEU A 284 27.69 -5.38 2.91
C LEU A 284 28.72 -4.68 3.82
N SER A 285 28.30 -3.72 4.65
CA SER A 285 29.19 -3.05 5.59
C SER A 285 29.81 -3.99 6.62
N GLY A 286 29.13 -5.12 6.91
CA GLY A 286 29.60 -6.14 7.84
C GLY A 286 30.57 -7.15 7.28
N THR A 287 30.88 -7.17 5.98
CA THR A 287 31.69 -8.23 5.33
C THR A 287 33.21 -8.06 5.48
N GLY A 288 33.67 -6.99 6.15
CA GLY A 288 35.10 -6.72 6.35
C GLY A 288 35.89 -6.32 5.08
N ASN A 289 35.25 -6.28 3.92
CA ASN A 289 35.86 -5.83 2.67
C ASN A 289 35.72 -4.31 2.53
N GLN A 290 36.86 -3.60 2.46
CA GLN A 290 36.89 -2.13 2.42
C GLN A 290 36.13 -1.55 1.23
N PHE A 291 36.17 -2.20 0.06
CA PHE A 291 35.42 -1.73 -1.12
C PHE A 291 33.90 -1.83 -0.90
N LEU A 292 33.43 -2.94 -0.35
CA LEU A 292 32.00 -3.15 -0.05
C LEU A 292 31.53 -2.21 1.07
N ALA A 293 32.37 -1.96 2.07
CA ALA A 293 32.08 -1.02 3.15
C ALA A 293 31.97 0.44 2.62
N SER A 294 32.86 0.86 1.71
CA SER A 294 32.80 2.19 1.09
C SER A 294 31.56 2.36 0.23
N PHE A 295 31.18 1.35 -0.54
CA PHE A 295 29.93 1.34 -1.32
C PHE A 295 28.71 1.43 -0.40
N ALA A 296 28.69 0.67 0.68
CA ALA A 296 27.63 0.68 1.67
C ALA A 296 27.49 2.06 2.35
N GLN A 297 28.61 2.70 2.70
CA GLN A 297 28.60 4.07 3.23
C GLN A 297 28.05 5.06 2.22
N GLY A 298 28.38 4.96 0.93
CA GLY A 298 27.83 5.78 -0.13
C GLY A 298 26.31 5.66 -0.25
N VAL A 299 25.76 4.43 -0.21
CA VAL A 299 24.31 4.19 -0.24
C VAL A 299 23.65 4.73 1.02
N ASN A 300 24.24 4.53 2.20
CA ASN A 300 23.68 5.03 3.45
C ASN A 300 23.68 6.56 3.51
N SER A 301 24.74 7.25 3.07
CA SER A 301 24.78 8.71 3.01
C SER A 301 23.78 9.27 1.99
N PHE A 302 23.55 8.57 0.87
CA PHE A 302 22.50 8.91 -0.09
C PHE A 302 21.10 8.84 0.55
N LEU A 303 20.81 7.78 1.30
CA LEU A 303 19.51 7.60 1.95
C LEU A 303 19.30 8.51 3.17
N GLN A 304 20.37 8.92 3.85
CA GLN A 304 20.29 9.86 4.98
C GLN A 304 20.09 11.31 4.57
N ASN A 305 20.39 11.68 3.33
CA ASN A 305 20.15 13.02 2.84
C ASN A 305 18.66 13.20 2.54
N ALA A 306 17.97 14.03 3.34
CA ALA A 306 16.51 14.22 3.26
C ALA A 306 16.05 14.69 1.88
N TRP A 307 16.82 15.54 1.19
CA TRP A 307 16.48 16.03 -0.14
C TRP A 307 16.60 14.94 -1.20
N ILE A 308 17.70 14.19 -1.18
CA ILE A 308 17.96 13.10 -2.13
C ILE A 308 16.93 11.99 -1.92
N TYR A 309 16.68 11.64 -0.66
CA TYR A 309 15.64 10.68 -0.29
C TYR A 309 14.26 11.11 -0.81
N GLY A 310 13.88 12.38 -0.54
CA GLY A 310 12.58 12.91 -0.97
C GLY A 310 12.41 12.90 -2.50
N VAL A 311 13.41 13.39 -3.25
CA VAL A 311 13.35 13.39 -4.73
C VAL A 311 13.31 11.97 -5.29
N SER A 312 14.11 11.04 -4.75
CA SER A 312 14.12 9.64 -5.17
C SER A 312 12.78 8.97 -4.87
N TYR A 313 12.20 9.26 -3.71
CA TYR A 313 10.90 8.73 -3.32
C TYR A 313 9.78 9.26 -4.23
N PHE A 314 9.77 10.57 -4.51
CA PHE A 314 8.85 11.16 -5.48
C PHE A 314 8.95 10.50 -6.85
N ALA A 315 10.17 10.38 -7.39
CA ALA A 315 10.42 9.77 -8.68
C ALA A 315 9.95 8.31 -8.75
N LEU A 316 10.22 7.54 -7.69
CA LEU A 316 9.76 6.16 -7.60
C LEU A 316 8.23 6.06 -7.52
N VAL A 317 7.57 6.86 -6.68
CA VAL A 317 6.09 6.88 -6.57
C VAL A 317 5.48 7.25 -7.93
N PHE A 318 6.02 8.27 -8.58
CA PHE A 318 5.57 8.70 -9.91
C PHE A 318 5.71 7.57 -10.93
N LEU A 319 6.89 6.95 -11.02
CA LEU A 319 7.18 5.85 -11.93
C LEU A 319 6.31 4.63 -11.66
N PHE A 320 6.16 4.24 -10.38
CA PHE A 320 5.31 3.10 -10.01
C PHE A 320 3.84 3.35 -10.24
N THR A 321 3.37 4.59 -10.17
CA THR A 321 1.98 4.91 -10.51
C THR A 321 1.70 4.63 -11.99
N TYR A 322 2.61 5.01 -12.89
CA TYR A 322 2.52 4.67 -14.30
C TYR A 322 2.64 3.17 -14.54
N PHE A 323 3.63 2.54 -13.92
CA PHE A 323 3.88 1.12 -14.03
C PHE A 323 2.67 0.28 -13.60
N TYR A 324 2.18 0.51 -12.38
CA TYR A 324 1.06 -0.26 -11.84
C TYR A 324 -0.22 -0.06 -12.65
N THR A 325 -0.48 1.16 -13.10
CA THR A 325 -1.63 1.42 -13.95
C THR A 325 -1.52 0.72 -15.30
N ALA A 326 -0.32 0.65 -15.90
CA ALA A 326 -0.10 -0.07 -17.15
C ALA A 326 -0.37 -1.57 -17.00
N VAL A 327 -0.05 -2.15 -15.84
CA VAL A 327 -0.30 -3.57 -15.54
C VAL A 327 -1.77 -3.85 -15.22
N THR A 328 -2.44 -2.95 -14.48
CA THR A 328 -3.82 -3.20 -14.02
C THR A 328 -4.89 -2.76 -15.00
N PHE A 329 -4.65 -1.72 -15.77
CA PHE A 329 -5.60 -1.18 -16.75
C PHE A 329 -5.13 -1.45 -18.17
N GLY A 330 -5.72 -2.44 -18.81
CA GLY A 330 -5.46 -2.79 -20.22
C GLY A 330 -6.40 -2.04 -21.17
N PRO A 331 -6.00 -0.90 -21.79
CA PRO A 331 -6.88 -0.16 -22.71
C PRO A 331 -7.37 -1.00 -23.89
N LYS A 332 -6.53 -1.92 -24.37
CA LYS A 332 -6.90 -2.87 -25.46
C LYS A 332 -8.00 -3.84 -25.00
N THR A 333 -7.87 -4.39 -23.81
CA THR A 333 -8.85 -5.33 -23.25
C THR A 333 -10.20 -4.65 -23.05
N VAL A 334 -10.20 -3.42 -22.50
CA VAL A 334 -11.42 -2.63 -22.30
C VAL A 334 -12.08 -2.30 -23.65
N ALA A 335 -11.30 -1.86 -24.64
CA ALA A 335 -11.82 -1.56 -25.99
C ALA A 335 -12.43 -2.80 -26.68
N ASN A 336 -11.77 -3.96 -26.57
CA ASN A 336 -12.27 -5.23 -27.10
C ASN A 336 -13.55 -5.68 -26.42
N ASN A 337 -13.63 -5.53 -25.08
CA ASN A 337 -14.84 -5.88 -24.33
C ASN A 337 -16.01 -4.97 -24.69
N LEU A 338 -15.77 -3.65 -24.83
CA LEU A 338 -16.78 -2.72 -25.32
C LEU A 338 -17.27 -3.12 -26.72
N GLN A 339 -16.37 -3.46 -27.63
CA GLN A 339 -16.71 -3.89 -28.98
C GLN A 339 -17.54 -5.18 -28.97
N LYS A 340 -17.16 -6.18 -28.16
CA LYS A 340 -17.90 -7.44 -28.01
C LYS A 340 -19.32 -7.22 -27.50
N MET A 341 -19.51 -6.25 -26.60
CA MET A 341 -20.82 -5.89 -26.05
C MET A 341 -21.63 -4.96 -26.98
N GLY A 342 -21.11 -4.61 -28.16
CA GLY A 342 -21.76 -3.68 -29.08
C GLY A 342 -21.71 -2.21 -28.64
N GLY A 343 -20.83 -1.88 -27.67
CA GLY A 343 -20.60 -0.53 -27.20
C GLY A 343 -19.55 0.20 -28.05
N PHE A 344 -19.72 1.49 -28.22
CA PHE A 344 -18.76 2.36 -28.90
C PHE A 344 -18.74 3.75 -28.27
N ILE A 345 -17.61 4.44 -28.43
CA ILE A 345 -17.48 5.85 -28.02
C ILE A 345 -17.92 6.72 -29.18
N PRO A 346 -18.88 7.65 -29.00
CA PRO A 346 -19.32 8.54 -30.07
C PRO A 346 -18.15 9.27 -30.77
N GLY A 347 -18.11 9.22 -32.08
CA GLY A 347 -17.04 9.81 -32.87
C GLY A 347 -15.75 9.00 -32.99
N ILE A 348 -15.65 7.80 -32.42
CA ILE A 348 -14.47 6.94 -32.45
C ILE A 348 -14.86 5.53 -32.98
N ARG A 349 -14.10 5.00 -33.94
CA ARG A 349 -14.33 3.64 -34.43
C ARG A 349 -14.03 2.61 -33.35
N PRO A 350 -14.90 1.57 -33.16
CA PRO A 350 -14.64 0.47 -32.24
C PRO A 350 -13.33 -0.27 -32.55
N GLY A 351 -12.71 -0.84 -31.54
CA GLY A 351 -11.47 -1.61 -31.63
C GLY A 351 -10.21 -0.81 -31.35
N THR A 352 -9.19 -0.92 -32.18
CA THR A 352 -7.86 -0.31 -31.97
C THR A 352 -7.88 1.22 -31.78
N PRO A 353 -8.68 2.01 -32.57
CA PRO A 353 -8.77 3.45 -32.32
C PRO A 353 -9.34 3.81 -30.97
N THR A 354 -10.32 3.03 -30.47
CA THR A 354 -10.88 3.18 -29.13
C THR A 354 -9.81 2.91 -28.06
N ALA A 355 -9.00 1.87 -28.22
CA ALA A 355 -7.89 1.57 -27.31
C ALA A 355 -6.86 2.72 -27.27
N GLY A 356 -6.50 3.30 -28.42
CA GLY A 356 -5.59 4.45 -28.51
C GLY A 356 -6.14 5.71 -27.82
N PHE A 357 -7.44 5.95 -27.95
CA PHE A 357 -8.12 7.06 -27.29
C PHE A 357 -8.13 6.89 -25.76
N LEU A 358 -8.51 5.70 -25.28
CA LEU A 358 -8.50 5.38 -23.85
C LEU A 358 -7.10 5.50 -23.25
N HIS A 359 -6.08 4.99 -23.95
CA HIS A 359 -4.67 5.11 -23.54
C HIS A 359 -4.27 6.58 -23.39
N ARG A 360 -4.57 7.43 -24.37
CA ARG A 360 -4.21 8.87 -24.34
C ARG A 360 -4.89 9.60 -23.17
N ILE A 361 -6.16 9.32 -22.90
CA ILE A 361 -6.89 9.92 -21.78
C ILE A 361 -6.27 9.44 -20.45
N LEU A 362 -6.05 8.13 -20.32
CA LEU A 362 -5.51 7.53 -19.11
C LEU A 362 -4.15 8.16 -18.76
N TYR A 363 -3.24 8.27 -19.72
CA TYR A 363 -1.91 8.84 -19.45
C TYR A 363 -1.96 10.31 -19.04
N LYS A 364 -2.88 11.12 -19.60
CA LYS A 364 -3.06 12.52 -19.19
C LYS A 364 -3.60 12.64 -17.76
N ILE A 365 -4.56 11.80 -17.39
CA ILE A 365 -5.17 11.78 -16.07
C ILE A 365 -4.15 11.27 -15.04
N LEU A 366 -3.40 10.24 -15.42
CA LEU A 366 -2.41 9.60 -14.58
C LEU A 366 -1.27 10.55 -14.19
N PHE A 367 -0.91 11.49 -15.09
CA PHE A 367 0.10 12.51 -14.77
C PHE A 367 -0.30 13.33 -13.53
N ILE A 368 -1.57 13.76 -13.47
CA ILE A 368 -2.10 14.51 -12.32
C ILE A 368 -2.08 13.64 -11.05
N GLY A 369 -2.58 12.40 -11.16
CA GLY A 369 -2.59 11.45 -10.04
C GLY A 369 -1.20 11.11 -9.53
N ALA A 370 -0.25 10.82 -10.41
CA ALA A 370 1.13 10.47 -10.06
C ALA A 370 1.87 11.65 -9.40
N THR A 371 1.70 12.86 -9.94
CA THR A 371 2.29 14.08 -9.35
C THR A 371 1.72 14.33 -7.96
N PHE A 372 0.42 14.18 -7.78
CA PHE A 372 -0.25 14.34 -6.49
C PHE A 372 0.25 13.31 -5.46
N LEU A 373 0.30 12.02 -5.83
CA LEU A 373 0.80 10.96 -4.95
C LEU A 373 2.27 11.18 -4.58
N GLY A 374 3.11 11.55 -5.54
CA GLY A 374 4.50 11.88 -5.30
C GLY A 374 4.68 13.08 -4.36
N THR A 375 3.89 14.13 -4.54
CA THR A 375 3.92 15.31 -3.66
C THR A 375 3.55 14.94 -2.22
N ILE A 376 2.50 14.12 -2.02
CA ILE A 376 2.13 13.67 -0.68
C ILE A 376 3.22 12.78 -0.07
N ALA A 377 3.88 11.95 -0.88
CA ALA A 377 4.94 11.08 -0.40
C ALA A 377 6.13 11.85 0.19
N ILE A 378 6.46 13.02 -0.34
CA ILE A 378 7.57 13.87 0.17
C ILE A 378 7.14 14.86 1.25
N MET A 379 5.84 15.04 1.48
CA MET A 379 5.32 16.00 2.48
C MET A 379 5.95 15.84 3.88
N PRO A 380 6.14 14.63 4.43
CA PRO A 380 6.80 14.46 5.73
C PRO A 380 8.18 15.11 5.78
N SER A 381 8.99 14.90 4.73
CA SER A 381 10.35 15.47 4.65
C SER A 381 10.35 17.00 4.57
N ILE A 382 9.35 17.57 3.89
CA ILE A 382 9.20 19.04 3.79
C ILE A 382 8.80 19.62 5.16
N ILE A 383 7.82 19.00 5.84
CA ILE A 383 7.31 19.46 7.14
C ILE A 383 8.41 19.38 8.20
N GLN A 384 9.18 18.30 8.23
CA GLN A 384 10.31 18.15 9.13
C GLN A 384 11.34 19.26 8.94
N GLY A 385 11.69 19.55 7.69
CA GLY A 385 12.66 20.61 7.36
C GLY A 385 12.20 22.02 7.76
N THR A 386 10.88 22.25 7.87
CA THR A 386 10.31 23.57 8.16
C THR A 386 9.95 23.78 9.63
N THR A 387 9.46 22.73 10.32
CA THR A 387 8.93 22.86 11.69
C THR A 387 9.93 22.49 12.77
N GLY A 388 10.94 21.67 12.47
CA GLY A 388 11.93 21.18 13.44
C GLY A 388 11.35 20.32 14.59
N VAL A 389 10.03 20.08 14.61
CA VAL A 389 9.34 19.37 15.70
C VAL A 389 9.13 17.90 15.31
N GLY A 390 10.00 17.03 15.78
CA GLY A 390 9.95 15.59 15.47
C GLY A 390 8.67 14.85 15.91
N ALA A 391 7.92 15.41 16.88
CA ALA A 391 6.65 14.81 17.33
C ALA A 391 5.58 14.76 16.22
N PHE A 392 5.68 15.62 15.20
CA PHE A 392 4.73 15.65 14.09
C PHE A 392 5.07 14.69 12.94
N GLU A 393 6.29 14.17 12.88
CA GLU A 393 6.70 13.20 11.88
C GLU A 393 5.81 11.96 11.85
N PHE A 394 5.44 11.47 13.02
CA PHE A 394 4.68 10.24 13.15
C PHE A 394 3.19 10.41 12.89
N LEU A 395 2.61 11.54 13.28
CA LEU A 395 1.17 11.78 13.12
C LEU A 395 0.79 12.15 11.69
N ILE A 396 1.68 12.85 10.97
CA ILE A 396 1.46 13.22 9.56
C ILE A 396 2.52 12.59 8.65
N GLY A 397 2.98 11.41 8.86
CA GLY A 397 3.57 10.73 7.72
C GLY A 397 2.55 10.84 6.59
N GLY A 398 2.70 11.81 5.64
CA GLY A 398 1.69 12.07 4.60
C GLY A 398 1.25 10.79 3.90
N THR A 399 2.16 9.81 3.83
CA THR A 399 1.91 8.45 3.36
C THR A 399 0.99 7.66 4.28
N ALA A 400 1.11 7.79 5.61
CA ALA A 400 0.24 7.10 6.56
C ALA A 400 -1.19 7.64 6.51
N LEU A 401 -1.38 8.96 6.46
CA LEU A 401 -2.68 9.60 6.26
C LEU A 401 -3.29 9.21 4.91
N LEU A 402 -2.49 9.23 3.83
CA LEU A 402 -2.96 8.85 2.52
C LEU A 402 -3.45 7.38 2.52
N ILE A 403 -2.69 6.47 3.11
CA ILE A 403 -3.08 5.06 3.21
C ILE A 403 -4.35 4.92 4.05
N MET A 404 -4.43 5.58 5.20
CA MET A 404 -5.62 5.53 6.05
C MET A 404 -6.86 6.01 5.31
N VAL A 405 -6.81 7.19 4.69
CA VAL A 405 -7.95 7.77 3.98
C VAL A 405 -8.35 6.91 2.78
N SER A 406 -7.38 6.46 1.99
CA SER A 406 -7.67 5.67 0.79
C SER A 406 -8.25 4.30 1.13
N VAL A 407 -7.73 3.63 2.15
CA VAL A 407 -8.26 2.32 2.59
C VAL A 407 -9.69 2.47 3.12
N VAL A 408 -9.96 3.53 3.89
CA VAL A 408 -11.33 3.82 4.38
C VAL A 408 -12.27 4.10 3.21
N LEU A 409 -11.85 4.88 2.21
CA LEU A 409 -12.64 5.15 1.01
C LEU A 409 -12.90 3.88 0.19
N ASP A 410 -11.89 3.03 0.01
CA ASP A 410 -12.04 1.77 -0.72
C ASP A 410 -12.98 0.80 0.02
N MET A 411 -12.86 0.69 1.33
CA MET A 411 -13.82 -0.07 2.16
C MET A 411 -15.24 0.48 2.02
N TRP A 412 -15.40 1.79 2.11
CA TRP A 412 -16.70 2.44 1.98
C TRP A 412 -17.35 2.16 0.63
N ARG A 413 -16.58 2.24 -0.46
CA ARG A 413 -17.05 1.93 -1.82
C ARG A 413 -17.52 0.48 -1.93
N GLN A 414 -16.76 -0.46 -1.37
CA GLN A 414 -17.11 -1.89 -1.42
C GLN A 414 -18.35 -2.21 -0.58
N VAL A 415 -18.44 -1.63 0.61
CA VAL A 415 -19.64 -1.76 1.46
C VAL A 415 -20.86 -1.19 0.73
N LYS A 416 -20.72 0.00 0.13
CA LYS A 416 -21.80 0.63 -0.63
C LYS A 416 -22.24 -0.22 -1.82
N ALA A 417 -21.30 -0.75 -2.59
CA ALA A 417 -21.59 -1.64 -3.73
C ALA A 417 -22.32 -2.92 -3.29
N GLN A 418 -21.90 -3.53 -2.18
CA GLN A 418 -22.58 -4.71 -1.64
C GLN A 418 -24.01 -4.41 -1.14
N MET A 419 -24.22 -3.22 -0.58
CA MET A 419 -25.55 -2.78 -0.17
C MET A 419 -26.48 -2.55 -1.38
N GLU A 420 -25.97 -1.87 -2.42
CA GLU A 420 -26.75 -1.61 -3.64
C GLU A 420 -27.14 -2.90 -4.35
N MET A 421 -26.23 -3.89 -4.48
CA MET A 421 -26.59 -5.20 -5.05
C MET A 421 -27.74 -5.86 -4.31
N ARG A 422 -27.80 -5.75 -2.99
CA ARG A 422 -28.87 -6.36 -2.19
C ARG A 422 -30.18 -5.59 -2.18
N GLU A 423 -30.15 -4.28 -2.41
CA GLU A 423 -31.39 -3.54 -2.67
C GLU A 423 -32.09 -4.08 -3.93
N TYR A 424 -31.31 -4.43 -4.97
CA TYR A 424 -31.85 -5.05 -6.19
C TYR A 424 -32.32 -6.50 -6.02
N GLU A 425 -31.72 -7.28 -5.10
CA GLU A 425 -32.18 -8.65 -4.81
C GLU A 425 -33.51 -8.73 -4.03
N LYS A 426 -33.94 -7.61 -3.44
CA LYS A 426 -35.21 -7.53 -2.69
C LYS A 426 -36.42 -7.14 -3.55
N PHE A 427 -36.20 -6.76 -4.80
CA PHE A 427 -37.20 -6.49 -5.82
C PHE A 427 -37.25 -7.64 -6.84
#